data_0af5ca9244511a020bab4519cf384890
#
_entry.id   0af5ca9244511a020bab4519cf384890
#
_cell.length_a   1.000
_cell.length_b   1.000
_cell.length_c   1.000
_cell.angle_alpha   90.00
_cell.angle_beta   90.00
_cell.angle_gamma   90.00
#
_symmetry.space_group_name_H-M   'P 1'
#
loop_
_entity.id
_entity.type
_entity.pdbx_description
1 polymer ?
#
loop_
_entity_poly.entity_id
_entity_poly.type
_entity_poly.pdbx_seq_one_letter_code
_entity_poly.pdbx_strand_id
1 'polypeptide(L)'
;VVRAKNAGYKAICLTVDTPTAAAKEKDLRNNFRRIDHLHNGSFRDNPEWARRRDIGPRDFADWDITGFRGLTWERLDWLKSLTGLPLVVKGVRTVRDAVMCAENGVDGIVVSNHGGRQIDRTLSSIETLQSITEAVGDRLEVYLDSGVRRGTDAFTAMALGAKGVFVGRPLFWGLSYDGADGVKLMLDI
;
A
#
# COMPACT_ATOMS: atom_id res chain seq x y z
N VAL A 1 10.44 -9.13 -7.14
CA VAL A 1 10.98 -7.86 -7.67
C VAL A 1 11.67 -8.01 -9.01
N VAL A 2 12.54 -9.04 -9.25
CA VAL A 2 13.20 -9.27 -10.56
C VAL A 2 12.17 -9.45 -11.70
N ARG A 3 11.09 -10.21 -11.49
CA ARG A 3 9.98 -10.34 -12.46
C ARG A 3 9.37 -8.98 -12.81
N ALA A 4 9.17 -8.11 -11.83
CA ALA A 4 8.63 -6.77 -12.06
C ALA A 4 9.58 -5.94 -12.93
N LYS A 5 10.88 -5.94 -12.63
CA LYS A 5 11.89 -5.28 -13.48
C LYS A 5 11.82 -5.78 -14.92
N ASN A 6 11.82 -7.10 -15.11
CA ASN A 6 11.79 -7.71 -16.45
C ASN A 6 10.47 -7.42 -17.20
N ALA A 7 9.38 -7.19 -16.49
CA ALA A 7 8.10 -6.77 -17.04
C ALA A 7 8.00 -5.25 -17.33
N GLY A 8 9.08 -4.48 -17.09
CA GLY A 8 9.16 -3.07 -17.41
C GLY A 8 8.56 -2.12 -16.35
N TYR A 9 8.32 -2.58 -15.13
CA TYR A 9 7.94 -1.71 -14.03
C TYR A 9 9.03 -0.70 -13.72
N LYS A 10 8.64 0.52 -13.33
CA LYS A 10 9.55 1.66 -13.18
C LYS A 10 9.96 1.91 -11.73
N ALA A 11 9.27 1.32 -10.77
CA ALA A 11 9.57 1.41 -9.35
C ALA A 11 9.07 0.17 -8.61
N ILE A 12 9.56 -0.03 -7.40
CA ILE A 12 9.06 -1.02 -6.44
C ILE A 12 8.41 -0.28 -5.29
N CYS A 13 7.15 -0.61 -4.98
CA CYS A 13 6.46 -0.07 -3.80
C CYS A 13 6.43 -1.13 -2.70
N LEU A 14 7.15 -0.89 -1.61
CA LEU A 14 7.20 -1.75 -0.44
C LEU A 14 6.19 -1.30 0.60
N THR A 15 5.19 -2.12 0.90
CA THR A 15 4.21 -1.85 1.95
C THR A 15 4.75 -2.31 3.30
N VAL A 16 4.83 -1.41 4.28
CA VAL A 16 5.42 -1.67 5.60
C VAL A 16 4.43 -1.62 6.77
N ASP A 17 3.20 -1.22 6.51
CA ASP A 17 2.13 -1.11 7.52
C ASP A 17 1.30 -2.39 7.70
N THR A 18 1.77 -3.52 7.16
CA THR A 18 1.11 -4.82 7.24
C THR A 18 2.04 -5.90 7.81
N PRO A 19 2.65 -5.69 8.98
CA PRO A 19 3.55 -6.70 9.58
C PRO A 19 2.79 -7.98 9.96
N THR A 20 1.50 -7.86 10.21
CA THR A 20 0.57 -8.96 10.49
C THR A 20 -0.75 -8.73 9.77
N ALA A 21 -1.52 -9.78 9.55
CA ALA A 21 -2.86 -9.64 9.00
C ALA A 21 -3.80 -8.95 10.02
N ALA A 22 -4.42 -7.86 9.61
CA ALA A 22 -5.41 -7.19 10.44
C ALA A 22 -6.69 -8.04 10.55
N ALA A 23 -7.28 -8.06 11.73
CA ALA A 23 -8.58 -8.68 11.97
C ALA A 23 -9.69 -7.88 11.24
N LYS A 24 -10.16 -8.40 10.13
CA LYS A 24 -11.27 -7.81 9.37
C LYS A 24 -12.59 -8.32 9.92
N GLU A 25 -13.11 -7.64 10.95
CA GLU A 25 -14.30 -8.09 11.70
C GLU A 25 -15.50 -8.40 10.78
N LYS A 26 -15.72 -7.63 9.72
CA LYS A 26 -16.81 -7.89 8.77
C LYS A 26 -16.62 -9.21 8.05
N ASP A 27 -15.39 -9.52 7.64
CA ASP A 27 -15.08 -10.79 6.98
C ASP A 27 -15.27 -11.95 7.97
N LEU A 28 -14.85 -11.77 9.22
CA LEU A 28 -15.03 -12.76 10.29
C LEU A 28 -16.52 -12.99 10.60
N ARG A 29 -17.31 -11.92 10.76
CA ARG A 29 -18.75 -12.03 11.03
C ARG A 29 -19.53 -12.68 9.89
N ASN A 30 -19.15 -12.38 8.66
CA ASN A 30 -19.78 -12.92 7.45
C ASN A 30 -19.23 -14.28 7.04
N ASN A 31 -18.28 -14.83 7.80
CA ASN A 31 -17.56 -16.07 7.46
C ASN A 31 -17.05 -16.05 6.00
N PHE A 32 -16.54 -14.87 5.58
CA PHE A 32 -16.07 -14.66 4.22
C PHE A 32 -14.93 -15.62 3.91
N ARG A 33 -15.04 -16.30 2.78
CA ARG A 33 -13.97 -17.13 2.23
C ARG A 33 -13.59 -16.62 0.84
N ARG A 34 -12.33 -16.80 0.49
CA ARG A 34 -11.88 -16.51 -0.86
C ARG A 34 -12.63 -17.43 -1.84
N ILE A 35 -13.01 -16.88 -2.98
CA ILE A 35 -13.66 -17.64 -4.04
C ILE A 35 -12.65 -18.65 -4.61
N ASP A 36 -12.96 -19.94 -4.57
CA ASP A 36 -12.03 -21.06 -4.83
C ASP A 36 -11.37 -21.03 -6.21
N HIS A 37 -12.09 -20.53 -7.22
CA HIS A 37 -11.56 -20.44 -8.59
C HIS A 37 -10.75 -19.17 -8.87
N LEU A 38 -10.71 -18.20 -7.93
CA LEU A 38 -9.91 -16.97 -8.06
C LEU A 38 -8.53 -17.18 -7.45
N HIS A 39 -7.53 -17.28 -8.30
CA HIS A 39 -6.15 -17.44 -7.89
C HIS A 39 -5.39 -16.13 -7.93
N ASN A 40 -4.43 -15.98 -7.02
CA ASN A 40 -3.47 -14.89 -7.11
C ASN A 40 -2.47 -15.20 -8.23
N GLY A 41 -2.66 -14.59 -9.40
CA GLY A 41 -1.87 -14.85 -10.60
C GLY A 41 -0.37 -14.65 -10.42
N SER A 42 0.03 -13.76 -9.51
CA SER A 42 1.45 -13.51 -9.19
C SER A 42 2.16 -14.71 -8.57
N PHE A 43 1.41 -15.65 -8.00
CA PHE A 43 1.94 -16.82 -7.31
C PHE A 43 1.56 -18.16 -7.98
N ARG A 44 0.99 -18.12 -9.19
CA ARG A 44 0.51 -19.32 -9.89
C ARG A 44 1.56 -20.43 -9.94
N ASP A 45 2.80 -20.07 -10.22
CA ASP A 45 3.89 -21.00 -10.47
C ASP A 45 4.70 -21.29 -9.21
N ASN A 46 4.27 -20.84 -8.03
CA ASN A 46 4.93 -21.11 -6.77
C ASN A 46 4.23 -22.28 -6.03
N PRO A 47 4.87 -23.45 -5.92
CA PRO A 47 4.26 -24.63 -5.30
C PRO A 47 3.89 -24.43 -3.83
N GLU A 48 4.63 -23.62 -3.09
CA GLU A 48 4.36 -23.30 -1.69
C GLU A 48 3.06 -22.52 -1.54
N TRP A 49 2.83 -21.54 -2.42
CA TRP A 49 1.60 -20.75 -2.44
C TRP A 49 0.41 -21.52 -2.99
N ALA A 50 0.64 -22.47 -3.89
CA ALA A 50 -0.41 -23.35 -4.40
C ALA A 50 -1.01 -24.25 -3.30
N ARG A 51 -0.22 -24.64 -2.31
CA ARG A 51 -0.65 -25.45 -1.15
C ARG A 51 -1.50 -24.67 -0.13
N ARG A 52 -1.48 -23.33 -0.18
CA ARG A 52 -2.17 -22.45 0.76
C ARG A 52 -3.56 -22.00 0.29
N ARG A 53 -4.21 -22.79 -0.58
CA ARG A 53 -5.51 -22.46 -1.19
C ARG A 53 -6.66 -22.41 -0.19
N ASP A 54 -6.56 -23.12 0.92
CA ASP A 54 -7.66 -23.33 1.86
C ASP A 54 -7.62 -22.41 3.09
N ILE A 55 -6.87 -21.31 3.02
CA ILE A 55 -6.69 -20.39 4.15
C ILE A 55 -7.96 -19.54 4.32
N GLY A 56 -8.69 -19.79 5.39
CA GLY A 56 -9.84 -19.01 5.82
C GLY A 56 -9.47 -17.71 6.54
N PRO A 57 -10.45 -16.83 6.84
CA PRO A 57 -10.20 -15.54 7.51
C PRO A 57 -9.51 -15.65 8.87
N ARG A 58 -9.68 -16.79 9.57
CA ARG A 58 -9.06 -17.03 10.89
C ARG A 58 -7.60 -17.45 10.81
N ASP A 59 -7.19 -17.99 9.67
CA ASP A 59 -5.84 -18.52 9.47
C ASP A 59 -4.86 -17.40 9.08
N PHE A 60 -5.37 -16.19 8.78
CA PHE A 60 -4.54 -15.03 8.47
C PHE A 60 -3.70 -14.52 9.65
N ALA A 61 -4.10 -14.81 10.90
CA ALA A 61 -3.36 -14.38 12.08
C ALA A 61 -1.98 -15.05 12.18
N ASP A 62 -1.87 -16.29 11.69
CA ASP A 62 -0.62 -17.07 11.69
C ASP A 62 0.15 -16.97 10.38
N TRP A 63 -0.42 -16.28 9.40
CA TRP A 63 0.15 -16.17 8.08
C TRP A 63 1.06 -14.95 7.97
N ASP A 64 2.32 -15.18 7.84
CA ASP A 64 3.27 -14.19 7.33
C ASP A 64 3.01 -13.97 5.83
N ILE A 65 1.95 -13.19 5.53
CA ILE A 65 1.52 -12.87 4.17
C ILE A 65 2.64 -12.21 3.39
N THR A 66 3.52 -11.57 4.10
CA THR A 66 4.52 -10.69 3.53
C THR A 66 5.89 -11.34 3.47
N GLY A 67 6.13 -12.42 4.25
CA GLY A 67 7.49 -12.90 4.50
C GLY A 67 8.35 -11.83 5.18
N PHE A 68 7.72 -10.75 5.68
CA PHE A 68 8.37 -9.55 6.18
C PHE A 68 8.22 -9.39 7.71
N ARG A 69 7.84 -10.42 8.42
CA ARG A 69 8.02 -10.41 9.88
C ARG A 69 9.50 -10.13 10.16
N GLY A 70 9.78 -8.99 10.80
CA GLY A 70 11.15 -8.54 11.03
C GLY A 70 11.78 -7.82 9.85
N LEU A 71 10.98 -7.07 9.04
CA LEU A 71 11.53 -6.10 8.10
C LEU A 71 12.35 -5.06 8.88
N THR A 72 13.61 -4.90 8.50
CA THR A 72 14.53 -3.92 9.08
C THR A 72 15.01 -2.95 8.01
N TRP A 73 15.63 -1.85 8.42
CA TRP A 73 16.15 -0.84 7.50
C TRP A 73 17.24 -1.41 6.55
N GLU A 74 18.08 -2.30 7.04
CA GLU A 74 19.15 -2.95 6.26
C GLU A 74 18.58 -3.78 5.08
N ARG A 75 17.34 -4.25 5.18
CA ARG A 75 16.71 -4.98 4.09
C ARG A 75 16.30 -4.09 2.91
N LEU A 76 16.21 -2.78 3.08
CA LEU A 76 15.93 -1.86 1.98
C LEU A 76 17.08 -1.85 0.98
N ASP A 77 18.32 -1.81 1.43
CA ASP A 77 19.50 -1.86 0.58
C ASP A 77 19.56 -3.17 -0.22
N TRP A 78 19.29 -4.29 0.44
CA TRP A 78 19.17 -5.57 -0.24
C TRP A 78 18.08 -5.55 -1.32
N LEU A 79 16.90 -5.01 -1.02
CA LEU A 79 15.79 -4.92 -1.98
C LEU A 79 16.16 -4.04 -3.19
N LYS A 80 16.79 -2.89 -2.96
CA LYS A 80 17.29 -2.01 -4.03
C LYS A 80 18.34 -2.72 -4.90
N SER A 81 19.25 -3.48 -4.29
CA SER A 81 20.30 -4.21 -5.01
C SER A 81 19.78 -5.25 -6.00
N LEU A 82 18.59 -5.82 -5.75
CA LEU A 82 18.00 -6.84 -6.62
C LEU A 82 17.59 -6.30 -8.00
N THR A 83 17.23 -5.03 -8.09
CA THR A 83 16.66 -4.49 -9.33
C THR A 83 17.31 -3.21 -9.80
N GLY A 84 17.84 -2.38 -8.92
CA GLY A 84 18.26 -1.02 -9.20
C GLY A 84 17.10 -0.08 -9.58
N LEU A 85 15.85 -0.50 -9.35
CA LEU A 85 14.69 0.36 -9.54
C LEU A 85 14.48 1.28 -8.33
N PRO A 86 13.90 2.48 -8.54
CA PRO A 86 13.46 3.34 -7.44
C PRO A 86 12.60 2.56 -6.43
N LEU A 87 12.82 2.81 -5.15
CA LEU A 87 12.10 2.21 -4.05
C LEU A 87 11.17 3.23 -3.40
N VAL A 88 9.89 2.94 -3.36
CA VAL A 88 8.87 3.71 -2.65
C VAL A 88 8.41 2.91 -1.43
N VAL A 89 8.42 3.52 -0.25
CA VAL A 89 7.94 2.88 0.99
C VAL A 89 6.54 3.37 1.31
N LYS A 90 5.57 2.44 1.35
CA LYS A 90 4.17 2.75 1.63
C LYS A 90 3.77 2.36 3.06
N GLY A 91 3.04 3.25 3.74
CA GLY A 91 2.58 3.03 5.11
C GLY A 91 3.28 3.94 6.13
N VAL A 92 4.03 4.91 5.66
CA VAL A 92 4.72 5.92 6.49
C VAL A 92 3.69 6.93 7.02
N ARG A 93 3.75 7.24 8.33
CA ARG A 93 2.80 8.16 8.99
C ARG A 93 3.43 9.08 10.02
N THR A 94 4.70 8.95 10.28
CA THR A 94 5.42 9.80 11.22
C THR A 94 6.57 10.52 10.53
N VAL A 95 6.87 11.72 10.99
CA VAL A 95 8.04 12.47 10.52
C VAL A 95 9.32 11.67 10.75
N ARG A 96 9.42 10.99 11.91
CA ARG A 96 10.58 10.16 12.23
C ARG A 96 10.80 9.06 11.18
N ASP A 97 9.75 8.32 10.83
CA ASP A 97 9.89 7.24 9.84
C ASP A 97 10.17 7.79 8.44
N ALA A 98 9.62 8.96 8.10
CA ALA A 98 9.89 9.63 6.83
C ALA A 98 11.37 10.06 6.72
N VAL A 99 11.92 10.65 7.79
CA VAL A 99 13.34 11.00 7.87
C VAL A 99 14.22 9.75 7.77
N MET A 100 13.87 8.67 8.48
CA MET A 100 14.56 7.39 8.36
C MET A 100 14.51 6.82 6.94
N CYS A 101 13.39 6.94 6.22
CA CYS A 101 13.32 6.56 4.80
C CYS A 101 14.32 7.35 3.95
N ALA A 102 14.38 8.68 4.14
CA ALA A 102 15.32 9.53 3.40
C ALA A 102 16.79 9.21 3.73
N GLU A 103 17.10 8.93 4.99
CA GLU A 103 18.46 8.55 5.44
C GLU A 103 18.90 7.18 4.89
N ASN A 104 17.96 6.26 4.67
CA ASN A 104 18.22 4.96 4.07
C ASN A 104 18.05 4.96 2.52
N GLY A 105 18.11 6.13 1.90
CA GLY A 105 18.14 6.26 0.43
C GLY A 105 16.87 5.79 -0.27
N VAL A 106 15.70 5.86 0.39
CA VAL A 106 14.40 5.60 -0.23
C VAL A 106 14.08 6.75 -1.20
N ASP A 107 13.57 6.44 -2.38
CA ASP A 107 13.32 7.43 -3.44
C ASP A 107 11.97 8.15 -3.27
N GLY A 108 11.02 7.51 -2.59
CA GLY A 108 9.70 8.10 -2.31
C GLY A 108 8.96 7.38 -1.18
N ILE A 109 7.97 8.05 -0.62
CA ILE A 109 7.08 7.48 0.40
C ILE A 109 5.62 7.70 0.04
N VAL A 110 4.76 6.79 0.47
CA VAL A 110 3.31 6.99 0.48
C VAL A 110 2.86 7.16 1.93
N VAL A 111 2.42 8.36 2.28
CA VAL A 111 1.77 8.65 3.56
C VAL A 111 0.42 7.95 3.56
N SER A 112 0.27 6.95 4.42
CA SER A 112 -0.84 5.99 4.34
C SER A 112 -1.19 5.41 5.71
N ASN A 113 -2.49 5.31 6.01
CA ASN A 113 -3.01 4.48 7.09
C ASN A 113 -3.70 3.20 6.56
N HIS A 114 -3.37 2.80 5.33
CA HIS A 114 -3.96 1.65 4.64
C HIS A 114 -5.49 1.72 4.50
N GLY A 115 -6.03 2.93 4.43
CA GLY A 115 -7.48 3.16 4.38
C GLY A 115 -8.20 2.77 5.68
N GLY A 116 -7.53 2.89 6.83
CA GLY A 116 -8.05 2.51 8.14
C GLY A 116 -8.20 0.99 8.33
N ARG A 117 -7.43 0.17 7.59
CA ARG A 117 -7.58 -1.29 7.57
C ARG A 117 -6.53 -2.03 8.39
N GLN A 118 -5.59 -1.35 8.98
CA GLN A 118 -4.49 -1.93 9.75
C GLN A 118 -4.59 -1.53 11.22
N ILE A 119 -3.88 -0.52 11.64
CA ILE A 119 -3.87 -0.10 13.04
C ILE A 119 -4.98 0.91 13.32
N ASP A 120 -5.71 0.74 14.44
CA ASP A 120 -6.76 1.63 14.88
C ASP A 120 -6.23 2.86 15.63
N ARG A 121 -7.08 3.88 15.78
CA ARG A 121 -6.84 5.07 16.61
C ARG A 121 -5.57 5.83 16.22
N THR A 122 -5.34 5.97 14.93
CA THR A 122 -4.24 6.76 14.37
C THR A 122 -4.78 7.98 13.64
N LEU A 123 -3.93 9.00 13.48
CA LEU A 123 -4.25 10.14 12.62
C LEU A 123 -4.52 9.69 11.19
N SER A 124 -5.35 10.43 10.48
CA SER A 124 -5.53 10.23 9.05
C SER A 124 -4.27 10.63 8.27
N SER A 125 -4.11 10.10 7.07
CA SER A 125 -2.93 10.39 6.25
C SER A 125 -2.80 11.88 5.93
N ILE A 126 -3.92 12.57 5.72
CA ILE A 126 -3.91 14.01 5.41
C ILE A 126 -3.46 14.87 6.61
N GLU A 127 -3.78 14.46 7.85
CA GLU A 127 -3.38 15.20 9.05
C GLU A 127 -1.87 15.13 9.32
N THR A 128 -1.20 14.09 8.84
CA THR A 128 0.26 13.92 9.01
C THR A 128 1.05 14.40 7.80
N LEU A 129 0.39 14.65 6.66
CA LEU A 129 1.05 14.93 5.39
C LEU A 129 1.94 16.17 5.46
N GLN A 130 1.41 17.30 5.93
CA GLN A 130 2.13 18.57 5.93
C GLN A 130 3.45 18.48 6.70
N SER A 131 3.41 17.98 7.91
CA SER A 131 4.63 17.84 8.72
C SER A 131 5.67 16.90 8.11
N ILE A 132 5.21 15.88 7.39
CA ILE A 132 6.10 14.96 6.66
C ILE A 132 6.70 15.64 5.44
N THR A 133 5.90 16.34 4.62
CA THR A 133 6.41 17.05 3.44
C THR A 133 7.38 18.16 3.80
N GLU A 134 7.13 18.90 4.87
CA GLU A 134 8.06 19.91 5.40
C GLU A 134 9.40 19.31 5.83
N ALA A 135 9.40 18.08 6.35
CA ALA A 135 10.60 17.43 6.84
C ALA A 135 11.46 16.76 5.76
N VAL A 136 10.85 16.27 4.68
CA VAL A 136 11.56 15.42 3.71
C VAL A 136 11.21 15.69 2.24
N GLY A 137 10.33 16.62 1.93
CA GLY A 137 9.85 16.86 0.57
C GLY A 137 10.90 17.38 -0.42
N ASP A 138 12.04 17.81 0.03
CA ASP A 138 13.23 18.19 -0.75
C ASP A 138 14.20 17.01 -0.97
N ARG A 139 14.03 15.91 -0.23
CA ARG A 139 14.93 14.74 -0.20
C ARG A 139 14.38 13.52 -0.90
N LEU A 140 13.06 13.35 -0.92
CA LEU A 140 12.35 12.23 -1.55
C LEU A 140 10.95 12.65 -2.01
N GLU A 141 10.34 11.87 -2.90
CA GLU A 141 8.98 12.13 -3.34
C GLU A 141 7.97 11.69 -2.29
N VAL A 142 7.01 12.58 -1.96
CA VAL A 142 5.93 12.28 -1.00
C VAL A 142 4.62 12.12 -1.76
N TYR A 143 3.98 10.98 -1.57
CA TYR A 143 2.65 10.68 -2.08
C TYR A 143 1.68 10.46 -0.93
N LEU A 144 0.37 10.48 -1.21
CA LEU A 144 -0.65 10.22 -0.21
C LEU A 144 -1.65 9.18 -0.72
N ASP A 145 -2.12 8.32 0.17
CA ASP A 145 -3.35 7.57 -0.01
C ASP A 145 -4.23 7.62 1.24
N SER A 146 -5.31 6.90 1.20
CA SER A 146 -6.30 6.80 2.27
C SER A 146 -7.22 8.03 2.37
N GLY A 147 -8.49 7.77 2.18
CA GLY A 147 -9.52 8.78 2.34
C GLY A 147 -9.79 9.66 1.12
N VAL A 148 -9.02 9.57 0.05
CA VAL A 148 -9.26 10.32 -1.20
C VAL A 148 -10.55 9.84 -1.87
N ARG A 149 -11.50 10.76 -2.08
CA ARG A 149 -12.83 10.51 -2.62
C ARG A 149 -13.19 11.43 -3.78
N ARG A 150 -12.66 12.65 -3.76
CA ARG A 150 -12.99 13.73 -4.71
C ARG A 150 -11.74 14.44 -5.17
N GLY A 151 -11.83 15.17 -6.28
CA GLY A 151 -10.75 16.01 -6.78
C GLY A 151 -10.26 17.04 -5.76
N THR A 152 -11.15 17.54 -4.91
CA THR A 152 -10.79 18.47 -3.82
C THR A 152 -9.86 17.84 -2.78
N ASP A 153 -9.99 16.53 -2.50
CA ASP A 153 -9.09 15.83 -1.59
C ASP A 153 -7.69 15.72 -2.22
N ALA A 154 -7.63 15.39 -3.51
CA ALA A 154 -6.38 15.34 -4.25
C ALA A 154 -5.71 16.74 -4.31
N PHE A 155 -6.49 17.78 -4.60
CA PHE A 155 -6.00 19.16 -4.62
C PHE A 155 -5.42 19.57 -3.26
N THR A 156 -6.13 19.27 -2.17
CA THR A 156 -5.66 19.56 -0.81
C THR A 156 -4.34 18.83 -0.50
N ALA A 157 -4.24 17.55 -0.85
CA ALA A 157 -3.00 16.80 -0.65
C ALA A 157 -1.82 17.40 -1.43
N MET A 158 -2.05 17.80 -2.68
CA MET A 158 -1.01 18.43 -3.50
C MET A 158 -0.63 19.82 -2.96
N ALA A 159 -1.59 20.60 -2.49
CA ALA A 159 -1.32 21.90 -1.85
C ALA A 159 -0.49 21.74 -0.56
N LEU A 160 -0.63 20.62 0.14
CA LEU A 160 0.20 20.26 1.32
C LEU A 160 1.54 19.62 0.94
N GLY A 161 1.91 19.58 -0.34
CA GLY A 161 3.21 19.17 -0.82
C GLY A 161 3.32 17.74 -1.36
N ALA A 162 2.22 16.98 -1.44
CA ALA A 162 2.24 15.68 -2.10
C ALA A 162 2.47 15.83 -3.62
N LYS A 163 3.23 14.91 -4.21
CA LYS A 163 3.44 14.84 -5.67
C LYS A 163 2.28 14.18 -6.41
N GLY A 164 1.45 13.44 -5.68
CA GLY A 164 0.28 12.76 -6.23
C GLY A 164 -0.46 11.97 -5.16
N VAL A 165 -1.62 11.46 -5.53
CA VAL A 165 -2.48 10.67 -4.65
C VAL A 165 -2.82 9.32 -5.26
N PHE A 166 -3.07 8.32 -4.40
CA PHE A 166 -3.61 7.03 -4.79
C PHE A 166 -5.03 6.86 -4.29
N VAL A 167 -5.87 6.27 -5.12
CA VAL A 167 -7.27 5.97 -4.81
C VAL A 167 -7.45 4.46 -4.76
N GLY A 168 -8.07 3.96 -3.70
CA GLY A 168 -8.31 2.54 -3.50
C GLY A 168 -9.77 2.15 -3.72
N ARG A 169 -10.52 1.94 -2.64
CA ARG A 169 -11.89 1.41 -2.66
C ARG A 169 -12.89 2.13 -3.58
N PRO A 170 -12.86 3.45 -3.76
CA PRO A 170 -13.76 4.12 -4.69
C PRO A 170 -13.71 3.57 -6.13
N LEU A 171 -12.53 3.19 -6.61
CA LEU A 171 -12.38 2.55 -7.92
C LEU A 171 -13.15 1.23 -8.01
N PHE A 172 -13.09 0.41 -6.95
CA PHE A 172 -13.82 -0.86 -6.89
C PHE A 172 -15.33 -0.66 -6.80
N TRP A 173 -15.79 0.41 -6.14
CA TRP A 173 -17.21 0.75 -6.11
C TRP A 173 -17.70 1.17 -7.50
N GLY A 174 -16.97 2.05 -8.19
CA GLY A 174 -17.27 2.41 -9.57
C GLY A 174 -17.29 1.20 -10.49
N LEU A 175 -16.26 0.35 -10.40
CA LEU A 175 -16.18 -0.87 -11.21
C LEU A 175 -17.36 -1.83 -10.96
N SER A 176 -17.79 -1.96 -9.71
CA SER A 176 -18.93 -2.82 -9.35
C SER A 176 -20.26 -2.24 -9.77
N TYR A 177 -20.36 -0.91 -9.86
CA TYR A 177 -21.58 -0.21 -10.25
C TYR A 177 -21.83 -0.31 -11.75
N ASP A 178 -20.85 0.05 -12.58
CA ASP A 178 -21.01 0.10 -14.03
C ASP A 178 -19.67 -0.12 -14.78
N GLY A 179 -18.89 -1.09 -14.38
CA GLY A 179 -17.66 -1.46 -15.06
C GLY A 179 -16.71 -0.26 -15.26
N ALA A 180 -16.18 -0.11 -16.47
CA ALA A 180 -15.25 0.95 -16.82
C ALA A 180 -15.89 2.34 -16.75
N ASP A 181 -17.16 2.46 -17.15
CA ASP A 181 -17.89 3.73 -17.13
C ASP A 181 -18.15 4.18 -15.69
N GLY A 182 -18.44 3.25 -14.77
CA GLY A 182 -18.56 3.53 -13.35
C GLY A 182 -17.24 4.01 -12.73
N VAL A 183 -16.09 3.47 -13.16
CA VAL A 183 -14.77 3.97 -12.74
C VAL A 183 -14.53 5.37 -13.26
N LYS A 184 -14.86 5.63 -14.52
CA LYS A 184 -14.75 6.98 -15.13
C LYS A 184 -15.62 7.99 -14.36
N LEU A 185 -16.89 7.66 -14.13
CA LEU A 185 -17.80 8.50 -13.36
C LEU A 185 -17.24 8.82 -11.97
N MET A 186 -16.65 7.84 -11.30
CA MET A 186 -16.02 8.05 -9.99
C MET A 186 -14.81 8.99 -10.07
N LEU A 187 -14.02 8.94 -11.15
CA LEU A 187 -12.87 9.83 -11.34
C LEU A 187 -13.29 11.26 -11.73
N ASP A 188 -14.47 11.44 -12.30
CA ASP A 188 -15.02 12.74 -12.70
C ASP A 188 -15.62 13.53 -11.51
N ILE A 189 -15.77 12.91 -10.33
CA ILE A 189 -16.24 13.55 -9.09
C ILE A 189 -15.09 14.25 -8.35
#